data_982f32271b05b1c4fb5f24ff94aa4c5c
#
_entry.id   982f32271b05b1c4fb5f24ff94aa4c5c
#
_cell.length_a   1.000
_cell.length_b   1.000
_cell.length_c   1.000
_cell.angle_alpha   90.00
_cell.angle_beta   90.00
_cell.angle_gamma   90.00
#
_symmetry.space_group_name_H-M   'P 1'
#
loop_
_entity.id
_entity.type
_entity.pdbx_description
1 polymer ?
#
loop_
_entity_poly.entity_id
_entity_poly.type
_entity_poly.pdbx_seq_one_letter_code
_entity_poly.pdbx_strand_id
1 'polypeptide(L)'
;MLHGVLLIALFACAAFYIGGMDWVKALSFSPMVVGIIIGMLYANSLRNNLPDTWVPGIKFCSKRILRTGIILYGFKLTFQDVMAVGFSAIVMDAIIVCGTIGLGILVGRLLKIDRSIALLTACGSAICGAAAVLGVDGAIRPKPYKTAVAVATVVIFGTLSMFLYPILYRAGIFDLSPDMMGLFTGSTVHEVAHVVGAANAMGAEVSNNAIIVKMIRVMMLVPVLLVIAWTVARDVAKRDCLENTDTNKPKISIPRFAILFLVVIGFNSLGLLPESIVDWINQLDTFLLTMAMAALGAETSFDKFKKAGIKPFLLAAILYCWLIGGGYCLVNFAIPYL
;
A
#
# COMPACT_ATOMS: atom_id res chain seq x y z
N MET A 1 9.93 0.81 26.78
CA MET A 1 10.09 0.40 25.36
C MET A 1 9.58 -1.02 25.13
N LEU A 2 10.10 -2.05 25.83
CA LEU A 2 9.71 -3.46 25.64
C LEU A 2 8.20 -3.68 25.77
N HIS A 3 7.55 -3.14 26.82
CA HIS A 3 6.11 -3.28 27.03
C HIS A 3 5.27 -2.72 25.85
N GLY A 4 5.72 -1.62 25.23
CA GLY A 4 5.02 -1.08 24.04
C GLY A 4 5.15 -2.00 22.83
N VAL A 5 6.30 -2.66 22.65
CA VAL A 5 6.49 -3.66 21.58
C VAL A 5 5.64 -4.89 21.84
N LEU A 6 5.60 -5.38 23.07
CA LEU A 6 4.77 -6.54 23.48
C LEU A 6 3.28 -6.26 23.30
N LEU A 7 2.82 -5.05 23.67
CA LEU A 7 1.43 -4.64 23.42
C LEU A 7 1.07 -4.70 21.93
N ILE A 8 1.93 -4.16 21.09
CA ILE A 8 1.72 -4.15 19.64
C ILE A 8 1.80 -5.57 19.05
N ALA A 9 2.68 -6.42 19.56
CA ALA A 9 2.73 -7.83 19.19
C ALA A 9 1.43 -8.56 19.57
N LEU A 10 0.88 -8.27 20.76
CA LEU A 10 -0.42 -8.81 21.19
C LEU A 10 -1.56 -8.35 20.25
N PHE A 11 -1.55 -7.09 19.83
CA PHE A 11 -2.54 -6.60 18.83
C PHE A 11 -2.38 -7.29 17.48
N ALA A 12 -1.15 -7.59 17.06
CA ALA A 12 -0.92 -8.34 15.84
C ALA A 12 -1.43 -9.79 15.97
N CYS A 13 -1.17 -10.47 17.09
CA CYS A 13 -1.74 -11.79 17.35
C CYS A 13 -3.28 -11.78 17.33
N ALA A 14 -3.89 -10.79 17.99
CA ALA A 14 -5.35 -10.61 17.95
C ALA A 14 -5.85 -10.35 16.52
N ALA A 15 -5.13 -9.56 15.73
CA ALA A 15 -5.46 -9.28 14.34
C ALA A 15 -5.39 -10.53 13.45
N PHE A 16 -4.41 -11.41 13.68
CA PHE A 16 -4.34 -12.70 13.00
C PHE A 16 -5.47 -13.63 13.40
N TYR A 17 -5.79 -13.71 14.68
CA TYR A 17 -6.90 -14.52 15.19
C TYR A 17 -8.24 -14.06 14.61
N ILE A 18 -8.52 -12.75 14.68
CA ILE A 18 -9.75 -12.15 14.14
C ILE A 18 -9.79 -12.28 12.61
N GLY A 19 -8.66 -12.00 11.92
CA GLY A 19 -8.53 -12.18 10.47
C GLY A 19 -8.70 -13.63 10.00
N GLY A 20 -8.51 -14.60 10.91
CA GLY A 20 -8.77 -16.02 10.69
C GLY A 20 -10.25 -16.44 10.77
N MET A 21 -11.13 -15.58 11.31
CA MET A 21 -12.55 -15.87 11.43
C MET A 21 -13.25 -15.85 10.06
N ASP A 22 -14.18 -16.78 9.83
CA ASP A 22 -14.81 -16.97 8.52
C ASP A 22 -15.54 -15.72 8.00
N TRP A 23 -16.20 -14.96 8.86
CA TRP A 23 -16.87 -13.73 8.48
C TRP A 23 -15.89 -12.60 8.10
N VAL A 24 -14.70 -12.55 8.72
CA VAL A 24 -13.64 -11.58 8.37
C VAL A 24 -12.98 -11.97 7.06
N LYS A 25 -12.74 -13.28 6.85
CA LYS A 25 -12.27 -13.82 5.56
C LYS A 25 -13.24 -13.53 4.44
N ALA A 26 -14.55 -13.65 4.68
CA ALA A 26 -15.58 -13.33 3.70
C ALA A 26 -15.54 -11.86 3.27
N LEU A 27 -15.09 -10.95 4.16
CA LEU A 27 -14.85 -9.54 3.85
C LEU A 27 -13.47 -9.30 3.23
N SER A 28 -12.63 -10.34 3.06
CA SER A 28 -11.21 -10.28 2.62
C SER A 28 -10.37 -9.23 3.36
N PHE A 29 -10.66 -8.99 4.63
CA PHE A 29 -9.83 -8.14 5.46
C PHE A 29 -8.52 -8.85 5.77
N SER A 30 -7.41 -8.24 5.36
CA SER A 30 -6.10 -8.73 5.74
C SER A 30 -5.84 -8.51 7.23
N PRO A 31 -4.99 -9.32 7.89
CA PRO A 31 -4.58 -9.07 9.27
C PRO A 31 -4.03 -7.65 9.49
N MET A 32 -3.41 -7.04 8.49
CA MET A 32 -2.92 -5.66 8.53
C MET A 32 -4.05 -4.65 8.72
N VAL A 33 -5.17 -4.83 8.02
CA VAL A 33 -6.36 -3.98 8.16
C VAL A 33 -6.99 -4.14 9.54
N VAL A 34 -7.13 -5.37 10.02
CA VAL A 34 -7.61 -5.64 11.38
C VAL A 34 -6.68 -5.01 12.42
N GLY A 35 -5.36 -5.11 12.22
CA GLY A 35 -4.36 -4.54 13.10
C GLY A 35 -4.49 -3.01 13.25
N ILE A 36 -4.64 -2.27 12.14
CA ILE A 36 -4.80 -0.80 12.22
C ILE A 36 -6.10 -0.42 12.94
N ILE A 37 -7.19 -1.16 12.73
CA ILE A 37 -8.48 -0.93 13.40
C ILE A 37 -8.33 -1.15 14.91
N ILE A 38 -7.73 -2.25 15.34
CA ILE A 38 -7.46 -2.53 16.76
C ILE A 38 -6.61 -1.41 17.38
N GLY A 39 -5.54 -0.98 16.68
CA GLY A 39 -4.70 0.11 17.12
C GLY A 39 -5.47 1.43 17.26
N MET A 40 -6.34 1.77 16.32
CA MET A 40 -7.19 2.98 16.38
C MET A 40 -8.21 2.90 17.51
N LEU A 41 -8.86 1.76 17.73
CA LEU A 41 -9.77 1.55 18.84
C LEU A 41 -9.03 1.74 20.18
N TYR A 42 -7.86 1.15 20.31
CA TYR A 42 -7.00 1.35 21.48
C TYR A 42 -6.64 2.82 21.69
N ALA A 43 -6.22 3.53 20.65
CA ALA A 43 -5.84 4.95 20.73
C ALA A 43 -6.98 5.86 21.19
N ASN A 44 -8.23 5.47 20.96
CA ASN A 44 -9.40 6.28 21.26
C ASN A 44 -10.16 5.86 22.52
N SER A 45 -9.85 4.67 23.08
CA SER A 45 -10.49 4.16 24.30
C SER A 45 -9.56 4.11 25.50
N LEU A 46 -8.35 3.60 25.35
CA LEU A 46 -7.48 3.22 26.47
C LEU A 46 -6.20 4.06 26.58
N ARG A 47 -5.85 4.85 25.55
CA ARG A 47 -4.56 5.56 25.49
C ARG A 47 -4.28 6.46 26.71
N ASN A 48 -5.31 7.12 27.24
CA ASN A 48 -5.14 8.03 28.38
C ASN A 48 -4.80 7.33 29.70
N ASN A 49 -4.95 6.01 29.75
CA ASN A 49 -4.72 5.19 30.94
C ASN A 49 -3.37 4.45 30.93
N LEU A 50 -2.54 4.66 29.88
CA LEU A 50 -1.29 3.93 29.73
C LEU A 50 -0.06 4.77 30.01
N PRO A 51 0.99 4.17 30.60
CA PRO A 51 2.22 4.87 30.92
C PRO A 51 2.92 5.39 29.65
N ASP A 52 3.42 6.63 29.71
CA ASP A 52 4.22 7.24 28.64
C ASP A 52 5.47 6.43 28.28
N THR A 53 5.93 5.56 29.18
CA THR A 53 7.07 4.66 28.97
C THR A 53 6.84 3.62 27.85
N TRP A 54 5.58 3.38 27.42
CA TRP A 54 5.24 2.44 26.35
C TRP A 54 5.29 3.08 24.96
N VAL A 55 5.10 4.39 24.87
CA VAL A 55 5.09 5.17 23.61
C VAL A 55 6.35 4.95 22.75
N PRO A 56 7.59 4.89 23.31
CA PRO A 56 8.78 4.60 22.51
C PRO A 56 8.74 3.23 21.83
N GLY A 57 8.12 2.22 22.46
CA GLY A 57 7.93 0.89 21.88
C GLY A 57 6.95 0.89 20.70
N ILE A 58 5.83 1.60 20.83
CA ILE A 58 4.84 1.78 19.75
C ILE A 58 5.51 2.48 18.55
N LYS A 59 6.26 3.58 18.79
CA LYS A 59 7.01 4.29 17.74
C LYS A 59 8.12 3.45 17.10
N PHE A 60 8.72 2.52 17.83
CA PHE A 60 9.68 1.57 17.27
C PHE A 60 8.98 0.63 16.27
N CYS A 61 7.79 0.13 16.62
CA CYS A 61 7.01 -0.73 15.72
C CYS A 61 6.56 0.02 14.45
N SER A 62 6.02 1.23 14.59
CA SER A 62 5.55 2.03 13.44
C SER A 62 6.66 2.53 12.50
N LYS A 63 7.94 2.47 12.93
CA LYS A 63 9.07 3.00 12.12
C LYS A 63 10.11 1.96 11.75
N ARG A 64 10.60 1.18 12.73
CA ARG A 64 11.70 0.22 12.49
C ARG A 64 11.18 -1.11 12.00
N ILE A 65 10.19 -1.69 12.71
CA ILE A 65 9.56 -2.96 12.30
C ILE A 65 8.90 -2.79 10.93
N LEU A 66 8.24 -1.66 10.68
CA LEU A 66 7.70 -1.33 9.36
C LEU A 66 8.72 -1.50 8.24
N ARG A 67 9.89 -0.87 8.38
CA ARG A 67 10.94 -0.92 7.34
C ARG A 67 11.49 -2.32 7.14
N THR A 68 11.64 -3.07 8.24
CA THR A 68 12.07 -4.48 8.17
C THR A 68 11.03 -5.32 7.44
N GLY A 69 9.73 -5.14 7.73
CA GLY A 69 8.65 -5.81 7.01
C GLY A 69 8.70 -5.47 5.51
N ILE A 70 8.82 -4.20 5.12
CA ILE A 70 8.91 -3.82 3.70
C ILE A 70 10.10 -4.51 3.00
N ILE A 71 11.24 -4.65 3.66
CA ILE A 71 12.41 -5.36 3.10
C ILE A 71 12.08 -6.84 2.88
N LEU A 72 11.51 -7.51 3.89
CA LEU A 72 11.17 -8.94 3.83
C LEU A 72 10.04 -9.21 2.83
N TYR A 73 9.16 -8.24 2.59
CA TYR A 73 8.11 -8.35 1.57
C TYR A 73 8.67 -8.68 0.17
N GLY A 74 9.94 -8.37 -0.09
CA GLY A 74 10.64 -8.75 -1.32
C GLY A 74 10.70 -10.26 -1.57
N PHE A 75 10.59 -11.11 -0.53
CA PHE A 75 10.52 -12.56 -0.70
C PHE A 75 9.20 -13.07 -1.30
N LYS A 76 8.17 -12.22 -1.41
CA LYS A 76 6.92 -12.56 -2.11
C LYS A 76 7.02 -12.41 -3.64
N LEU A 77 8.16 -11.95 -4.14
CA LEU A 77 8.34 -11.54 -5.53
C LEU A 77 9.58 -12.15 -6.13
N THR A 78 9.51 -12.49 -7.43
CA THR A 78 10.66 -12.87 -8.23
C THR A 78 10.67 -12.10 -9.56
N PHE A 79 11.84 -11.92 -10.18
CA PHE A 79 11.92 -11.33 -11.52
C PHE A 79 11.30 -12.24 -12.58
N GLN A 80 11.29 -13.55 -12.34
CA GLN A 80 10.66 -14.54 -13.22
C GLN A 80 9.14 -14.31 -13.30
N ASP A 81 8.48 -14.01 -12.17
CA ASP A 81 7.04 -13.69 -12.15
C ASP A 81 6.74 -12.46 -13.01
N VAL A 82 7.61 -11.46 -12.98
CA VAL A 82 7.48 -10.26 -13.82
C VAL A 82 7.59 -10.57 -15.30
N MET A 83 8.54 -11.42 -15.68
CA MET A 83 8.78 -11.77 -17.08
C MET A 83 7.67 -12.65 -17.65
N ALA A 84 7.00 -13.43 -16.80
CA ALA A 84 5.95 -14.37 -17.23
C ALA A 84 4.68 -13.68 -17.75
N VAL A 85 4.36 -12.47 -17.28
CA VAL A 85 3.10 -11.76 -17.63
C VAL A 85 3.18 -10.98 -18.94
N GLY A 86 4.38 -10.71 -19.42
CA GLY A 86 4.58 -10.03 -20.69
C GLY A 86 4.64 -8.48 -20.59
N PHE A 87 5.05 -7.89 -21.70
CA PHE A 87 5.34 -6.45 -21.78
C PHE A 87 4.09 -5.57 -21.64
N SER A 88 2.96 -6.03 -22.18
CA SER A 88 1.69 -5.28 -22.17
C SER A 88 1.21 -4.96 -20.76
N ALA A 89 1.37 -5.91 -19.80
CA ALA A 89 1.00 -5.70 -18.41
C ALA A 89 1.91 -4.66 -17.72
N ILE A 90 3.21 -4.67 -18.01
CA ILE A 90 4.17 -3.70 -17.47
C ILE A 90 3.83 -2.30 -17.96
N VAL A 91 3.53 -2.14 -19.25
CA VAL A 91 3.14 -0.85 -19.85
C VAL A 91 1.83 -0.35 -19.25
N MET A 92 0.83 -1.22 -19.14
CA MET A 92 -0.44 -0.87 -18.52
C MET A 92 -0.25 -0.39 -17.08
N ASP A 93 0.47 -1.15 -16.27
CA ASP A 93 0.72 -0.79 -14.88
C ASP A 93 1.51 0.53 -14.76
N ALA A 94 2.48 0.78 -15.66
CA ALA A 94 3.20 2.04 -15.69
C ALA A 94 2.26 3.23 -15.98
N ILE A 95 1.35 3.09 -16.95
CA ILE A 95 0.35 4.12 -17.29
C ILE A 95 -0.58 4.35 -16.10
N ILE A 96 -1.11 3.29 -15.50
CA ILE A 96 -2.02 3.37 -14.34
C ILE A 96 -1.31 4.03 -13.15
N VAL A 97 -0.09 3.62 -12.83
CA VAL A 97 0.68 4.17 -11.70
C VAL A 97 0.98 5.66 -11.92
N CYS A 98 1.56 6.01 -13.08
CA CYS A 98 1.90 7.40 -13.38
C CYS A 98 0.65 8.28 -13.48
N GLY A 99 -0.39 7.81 -14.15
CA GLY A 99 -1.66 8.51 -14.32
C GLY A 99 -2.37 8.73 -12.98
N THR A 100 -2.43 7.71 -12.12
CA THR A 100 -3.07 7.81 -10.80
C THR A 100 -2.31 8.76 -9.88
N ILE A 101 -0.96 8.69 -9.84
CA ILE A 101 -0.15 9.60 -9.03
C ILE A 101 -0.28 11.03 -9.56
N GLY A 102 -0.19 11.24 -10.89
CA GLY A 102 -0.33 12.55 -11.51
C GLY A 102 -1.69 13.17 -11.24
N LEU A 103 -2.77 12.41 -11.47
CA LEU A 103 -4.15 12.82 -11.20
C LEU A 103 -4.36 13.12 -9.71
N GLY A 104 -3.82 12.26 -8.83
CA GLY A 104 -3.93 12.44 -7.38
C GLY A 104 -3.25 13.71 -6.88
N ILE A 105 -2.09 14.06 -7.42
CA ILE A 105 -1.40 15.31 -7.11
C ILE A 105 -2.18 16.52 -7.65
N LEU A 106 -2.70 16.43 -8.88
CA LEU A 106 -3.48 17.50 -9.51
C LEU A 106 -4.78 17.76 -8.74
N VAL A 107 -5.60 16.71 -8.53
CA VAL A 107 -6.88 16.82 -7.82
C VAL A 107 -6.65 17.21 -6.35
N GLY A 108 -5.59 16.70 -5.70
CA GLY A 108 -5.22 17.08 -4.36
C GLY A 108 -4.94 18.58 -4.22
N ARG A 109 -4.28 19.18 -5.23
CA ARG A 109 -4.06 20.64 -5.30
C ARG A 109 -5.37 21.41 -5.52
N LEU A 110 -6.23 20.94 -6.42
CA LEU A 110 -7.54 21.58 -6.72
C LEU A 110 -8.45 21.55 -5.48
N LEU A 111 -8.49 20.45 -4.73
CA LEU A 111 -9.27 20.31 -3.51
C LEU A 111 -8.61 20.99 -2.29
N LYS A 112 -7.41 21.57 -2.47
CA LYS A 112 -6.61 22.18 -1.38
C LYS A 112 -6.38 21.20 -0.22
N ILE A 113 -6.02 19.97 -0.54
CA ILE A 113 -5.66 18.93 0.43
C ILE A 113 -4.18 19.08 0.80
N ASP A 114 -3.81 18.71 2.04
CA ASP A 114 -2.42 18.64 2.45
C ASP A 114 -1.60 17.77 1.50
N ARG A 115 -0.44 18.29 1.05
CA ARG A 115 0.42 17.63 0.05
C ARG A 115 0.80 16.21 0.44
N SER A 116 1.06 15.97 1.74
CA SER A 116 1.44 14.62 2.21
C SER A 116 0.24 13.66 2.14
N ILE A 117 -0.97 14.10 2.52
CA ILE A 117 -2.17 13.27 2.42
C ILE A 117 -2.47 12.95 0.95
N ALA A 118 -2.42 13.95 0.08
CA ALA A 118 -2.67 13.76 -1.35
C ALA A 118 -1.68 12.77 -1.98
N LEU A 119 -0.38 12.91 -1.69
CA LEU A 119 0.66 12.02 -2.20
C LEU A 119 0.51 10.60 -1.65
N LEU A 120 0.27 10.44 -0.34
CA LEU A 120 0.06 9.14 0.28
C LEU A 120 -1.16 8.42 -0.30
N THR A 121 -2.30 9.12 -0.45
CA THR A 121 -3.52 8.57 -1.03
C THR A 121 -3.31 8.21 -2.50
N ALA A 122 -2.65 9.08 -3.28
CA ALA A 122 -2.34 8.83 -4.67
C ALA A 122 -1.46 7.59 -4.87
N CYS A 123 -0.34 7.49 -4.13
CA CYS A 123 0.56 6.34 -4.22
C CYS A 123 -0.08 5.05 -3.69
N GLY A 124 -0.89 5.15 -2.64
CA GLY A 124 -1.66 4.01 -2.13
C GLY A 124 -2.63 3.48 -3.17
N SER A 125 -3.41 4.36 -3.80
CA SER A 125 -4.34 3.98 -4.87
C SER A 125 -3.61 3.50 -6.14
N ALA A 126 -2.44 4.08 -6.42
CA ALA A 126 -1.68 3.80 -7.63
C ALA A 126 -0.95 2.45 -7.58
N ILE A 127 -0.50 1.94 -6.45
CA ILE A 127 0.44 0.81 -6.40
C ILE A 127 -0.18 -0.41 -5.70
N CYS A 128 -0.04 -0.51 -4.39
CA CYS A 128 -0.41 -1.72 -3.66
C CYS A 128 -1.14 -1.43 -2.33
N GLY A 129 -1.87 -0.34 -2.28
CA GLY A 129 -2.69 -0.04 -1.12
C GLY A 129 -1.87 0.42 0.08
N ALA A 130 -2.18 -0.15 1.24
CA ALA A 130 -1.56 0.21 2.51
C ALA A 130 -0.04 0.08 2.50
N ALA A 131 0.52 -0.94 1.84
CA ALA A 131 1.97 -1.13 1.75
C ALA A 131 2.66 0.03 1.02
N ALA A 132 2.06 0.56 -0.07
CA ALA A 132 2.59 1.73 -0.77
C ALA A 132 2.48 3.00 0.08
N VAL A 133 1.36 3.20 0.79
CA VAL A 133 1.22 4.32 1.74
C VAL A 133 2.34 4.30 2.78
N LEU A 134 2.63 3.12 3.36
CA LEU A 134 3.68 2.95 4.36
C LEU A 134 5.09 3.14 3.77
N GLY A 135 5.31 2.67 2.54
CA GLY A 135 6.57 2.91 1.82
C GLY A 135 6.84 4.40 1.63
N VAL A 136 5.83 5.15 1.17
CA VAL A 136 5.92 6.60 1.00
C VAL A 136 6.03 7.32 2.34
N ASP A 137 5.32 6.86 3.38
CA ASP A 137 5.48 7.36 4.76
C ASP A 137 6.94 7.30 5.22
N GLY A 138 7.59 6.16 4.98
CA GLY A 138 9.01 5.98 5.31
C GLY A 138 9.95 6.96 4.61
N ALA A 139 9.58 7.42 3.40
CA ALA A 139 10.35 8.38 2.61
C ALA A 139 10.08 9.84 3.04
N ILE A 140 8.81 10.25 3.18
CA ILE A 140 8.44 11.65 3.45
C ILE A 140 8.24 11.97 4.93
N ARG A 141 8.09 10.96 5.79
CA ARG A 141 7.92 11.06 7.25
C ARG A 141 6.84 12.05 7.69
N PRO A 142 5.60 11.89 7.27
CA PRO A 142 4.51 12.79 7.64
C PRO A 142 4.07 12.59 9.09
N LYS A 143 3.09 13.36 9.54
CA LYS A 143 2.43 13.09 10.83
C LYS A 143 1.62 11.79 10.75
N PRO A 144 1.61 10.92 11.78
CA PRO A 144 0.98 9.58 11.73
C PRO A 144 -0.48 9.57 11.28
N TYR A 145 -1.28 10.57 11.69
CA TYR A 145 -2.68 10.67 11.30
C TYR A 145 -2.89 10.82 9.78
N LYS A 146 -1.94 11.46 9.07
CA LYS A 146 -2.03 11.63 7.61
C LYS A 146 -1.90 10.29 6.90
N THR A 147 -1.00 9.46 7.39
CA THR A 147 -0.79 8.10 6.90
C THR A 147 -2.02 7.23 7.17
N ALA A 148 -2.58 7.31 8.39
CA ALA A 148 -3.78 6.56 8.74
C ALA A 148 -5.01 6.96 7.90
N VAL A 149 -5.17 8.27 7.60
CA VAL A 149 -6.22 8.76 6.70
C VAL A 149 -6.05 8.17 5.30
N ALA A 150 -4.84 8.21 4.75
CA ALA A 150 -4.56 7.63 3.43
C ALA A 150 -4.82 6.12 3.40
N VAL A 151 -4.37 5.38 4.43
CA VAL A 151 -4.65 3.93 4.54
C VAL A 151 -6.15 3.66 4.60
N ALA A 152 -6.91 4.43 5.38
CA ALA A 152 -8.36 4.25 5.46
C ALA A 152 -9.05 4.45 4.10
N THR A 153 -8.65 5.45 3.32
CA THR A 153 -9.21 5.65 1.98
C THR A 153 -8.95 4.46 1.07
N VAL A 154 -7.73 3.96 1.07
CA VAL A 154 -7.31 2.81 0.24
C VAL A 154 -8.06 1.53 0.64
N VAL A 155 -8.23 1.29 1.94
CA VAL A 155 -8.94 0.11 2.44
C VAL A 155 -10.42 0.17 2.05
N ILE A 156 -11.09 1.31 2.23
CA ILE A 156 -12.50 1.49 1.88
C ILE A 156 -12.73 1.22 0.39
N PHE A 157 -11.98 1.87 -0.49
CA PHE A 157 -12.15 1.69 -1.93
C PHE A 157 -11.63 0.35 -2.44
N GLY A 158 -10.61 -0.23 -1.78
CA GLY A 158 -10.16 -1.59 -2.06
C GLY A 158 -11.22 -2.64 -1.73
N THR A 159 -11.85 -2.53 -0.56
CA THR A 159 -12.95 -3.41 -0.16
C THR A 159 -14.15 -3.24 -1.09
N LEU A 160 -14.48 -2.00 -1.47
CA LEU A 160 -15.55 -1.74 -2.43
C LEU A 160 -15.26 -2.42 -3.78
N SER A 161 -14.02 -2.32 -4.28
CA SER A 161 -13.60 -3.00 -5.51
C SER A 161 -13.80 -4.51 -5.45
N MET A 162 -13.47 -5.12 -4.32
CA MET A 162 -13.54 -6.56 -4.14
C MET A 162 -14.95 -7.12 -4.37
N PHE A 163 -15.98 -6.37 -3.99
CA PHE A 163 -17.36 -6.75 -4.24
C PHE A 163 -17.88 -6.26 -5.60
N LEU A 164 -17.52 -5.04 -5.98
CA LEU A 164 -18.06 -4.39 -7.17
C LEU A 164 -17.59 -5.07 -8.46
N TYR A 165 -16.33 -5.45 -8.56
CA TYR A 165 -15.76 -6.03 -9.78
C TYR A 165 -16.41 -7.38 -10.17
N PRO A 166 -16.55 -8.35 -9.23
CA PRO A 166 -17.26 -9.58 -9.56
C PRO A 166 -18.73 -9.38 -9.93
N ILE A 167 -19.41 -8.40 -9.31
CA ILE A 167 -20.79 -8.08 -9.62
C ILE A 167 -20.90 -7.52 -11.05
N LEU A 168 -20.05 -6.54 -11.41
CA LEU A 168 -20.08 -5.93 -12.73
C LEU A 168 -19.66 -6.90 -13.84
N TYR A 169 -18.67 -7.79 -13.56
CA TYR A 169 -18.25 -8.82 -14.49
C TYR A 169 -19.37 -9.85 -14.77
N ARG A 170 -20.00 -10.36 -13.71
CA ARG A 170 -21.13 -11.31 -13.86
C ARG A 170 -22.36 -10.67 -14.52
N ALA A 171 -22.56 -9.37 -14.32
CA ALA A 171 -23.64 -8.62 -14.98
C ALA A 171 -23.36 -8.31 -16.45
N GLY A 172 -22.20 -8.70 -17.00
CA GLY A 172 -21.80 -8.42 -18.39
C GLY A 172 -21.49 -6.94 -18.68
N ILE A 173 -21.33 -6.11 -17.62
CA ILE A 173 -20.95 -4.70 -17.79
C ILE A 173 -19.48 -4.57 -18.19
N PHE A 174 -18.62 -5.41 -17.60
CA PHE A 174 -17.26 -5.61 -18.05
C PHE A 174 -17.24 -6.76 -19.07
N ASP A 175 -17.34 -6.40 -20.34
CA ASP A 175 -17.22 -7.34 -21.47
C ASP A 175 -15.74 -7.56 -21.79
N LEU A 176 -15.07 -8.31 -20.93
CA LEU A 176 -13.64 -8.62 -20.99
C LEU A 176 -13.44 -10.14 -20.95
N SER A 177 -12.48 -10.64 -21.76
CA SER A 177 -12.03 -12.02 -21.61
C SER A 177 -11.45 -12.26 -20.20
N PRO A 178 -11.39 -13.51 -19.71
CA PRO A 178 -10.79 -13.81 -18.39
C PRO A 178 -9.38 -13.24 -18.22
N ASP A 179 -8.53 -13.31 -19.25
CA ASP A 179 -7.17 -12.74 -19.25
C ASP A 179 -7.19 -11.23 -19.07
N MET A 180 -8.01 -10.54 -19.86
CA MET A 180 -8.16 -9.07 -19.78
C MET A 180 -8.78 -8.66 -18.45
N MET A 181 -9.74 -9.43 -17.92
CA MET A 181 -10.33 -9.17 -16.61
C MET A 181 -9.31 -9.37 -15.48
N GLY A 182 -8.43 -10.35 -15.60
CA GLY A 182 -7.29 -10.55 -14.71
C GLY A 182 -6.33 -9.36 -14.74
N LEU A 183 -5.94 -8.92 -15.94
CA LEU A 183 -5.09 -7.75 -16.15
C LEU A 183 -5.74 -6.48 -15.54
N PHE A 184 -7.03 -6.24 -15.83
CA PHE A 184 -7.79 -5.11 -15.29
C PHE A 184 -7.85 -5.14 -13.76
N THR A 185 -8.19 -6.28 -13.17
CA THR A 185 -8.33 -6.45 -11.72
C THR A 185 -6.98 -6.25 -11.01
N GLY A 186 -5.91 -6.86 -11.51
CA GLY A 186 -4.56 -6.72 -10.96
C GLY A 186 -4.05 -5.28 -11.00
N SER A 187 -4.29 -4.59 -12.11
CA SER A 187 -3.81 -3.23 -12.34
C SER A 187 -4.65 -2.14 -11.65
N THR A 188 -5.87 -2.41 -11.19
CA THR A 188 -6.76 -1.35 -10.70
C THR A 188 -7.23 -1.54 -9.26
N VAL A 189 -7.37 -2.75 -8.76
CA VAL A 189 -7.74 -3.00 -7.36
C VAL A 189 -6.55 -2.67 -6.43
N HIS A 190 -6.82 -2.10 -5.26
CA HIS A 190 -5.83 -1.47 -4.41
C HIS A 190 -4.85 -2.45 -3.75
N GLU A 191 -5.31 -3.43 -2.99
CA GLU A 191 -4.48 -4.36 -2.22
C GLU A 191 -4.46 -5.77 -2.80
N VAL A 192 -3.37 -6.51 -2.53
CA VAL A 192 -3.23 -7.91 -2.95
C VAL A 192 -4.39 -8.77 -2.40
N ALA A 193 -4.76 -8.60 -1.13
CA ALA A 193 -5.86 -9.35 -0.53
C ALA A 193 -7.20 -9.08 -1.24
N HIS A 194 -7.48 -7.82 -1.60
CA HIS A 194 -8.70 -7.46 -2.33
C HIS A 194 -8.67 -7.97 -3.78
N VAL A 195 -7.47 -8.00 -4.42
CA VAL A 195 -7.30 -8.62 -5.75
C VAL A 195 -7.64 -10.11 -5.69
N VAL A 196 -7.05 -10.83 -4.72
CA VAL A 196 -7.32 -12.26 -4.53
C VAL A 196 -8.80 -12.52 -4.27
N GLY A 197 -9.42 -11.73 -3.39
CA GLY A 197 -10.85 -11.85 -3.07
C GLY A 197 -11.75 -11.61 -4.27
N ALA A 198 -11.52 -10.51 -5.01
CA ALA A 198 -12.28 -10.20 -6.22
C ALA A 198 -12.08 -11.24 -7.32
N ALA A 199 -10.84 -11.58 -7.62
CA ALA A 199 -10.48 -12.43 -8.74
C ALA A 199 -10.94 -13.89 -8.53
N ASN A 200 -10.78 -14.46 -7.33
CA ASN A 200 -11.31 -15.78 -7.00
C ASN A 200 -12.83 -15.88 -7.19
N ALA A 201 -13.57 -14.79 -6.90
CA ALA A 201 -14.99 -14.75 -7.15
C ALA A 201 -15.37 -14.72 -8.64
N MET A 202 -14.42 -14.40 -9.53
CA MET A 202 -14.62 -14.35 -11.00
C MET A 202 -14.12 -15.58 -11.74
N GLY A 203 -13.28 -16.40 -11.11
CA GLY A 203 -12.76 -17.65 -11.66
C GLY A 203 -11.25 -17.82 -11.52
N ALA A 204 -10.76 -19.06 -11.67
CA ALA A 204 -9.36 -19.39 -11.43
C ALA A 204 -8.39 -18.69 -12.42
N GLU A 205 -8.76 -18.61 -13.69
CA GLU A 205 -7.97 -17.96 -14.74
C GLU A 205 -7.81 -16.45 -14.46
N VAL A 206 -8.91 -15.77 -14.15
CA VAL A 206 -8.88 -14.35 -13.72
C VAL A 206 -7.99 -14.17 -12.50
N SER A 207 -8.08 -15.10 -11.51
CA SER A 207 -7.30 -15.01 -10.28
C SER A 207 -5.80 -15.14 -10.51
N ASN A 208 -5.37 -16.11 -11.30
CA ASN A 208 -3.95 -16.31 -11.58
C ASN A 208 -3.34 -15.07 -12.24
N ASN A 209 -3.97 -14.57 -13.30
CA ASN A 209 -3.48 -13.40 -14.03
C ASN A 209 -3.52 -12.13 -13.17
N ALA A 210 -4.60 -11.90 -12.41
CA ALA A 210 -4.72 -10.74 -11.54
C ALA A 210 -3.65 -10.68 -10.45
N ILE A 211 -3.31 -11.82 -9.85
CA ILE A 211 -2.27 -11.90 -8.82
C ILE A 211 -0.91 -11.54 -9.41
N ILE A 212 -0.55 -12.13 -10.56
CA ILE A 212 0.76 -11.89 -11.18
C ILE A 212 0.89 -10.41 -11.59
N VAL A 213 -0.13 -9.84 -12.25
CA VAL A 213 -0.15 -8.41 -12.61
C VAL A 213 0.00 -7.54 -11.37
N LYS A 214 -0.70 -7.87 -10.28
CA LYS A 214 -0.57 -7.13 -9.03
C LYS A 214 0.85 -7.19 -8.45
N MET A 215 1.56 -8.30 -8.63
CA MET A 215 2.96 -8.41 -8.18
C MET A 215 3.88 -7.49 -8.99
N ILE A 216 3.70 -7.35 -10.30
CA ILE A 216 4.43 -6.36 -11.12
C ILE A 216 4.21 -4.96 -10.58
N ARG A 217 2.95 -4.61 -10.30
CA ARG A 217 2.60 -3.30 -9.76
C ARG A 217 3.26 -3.02 -8.41
N VAL A 218 3.39 -4.03 -7.53
CA VAL A 218 4.13 -3.91 -6.26
C VAL A 218 5.61 -3.58 -6.50
N MET A 219 6.24 -4.17 -7.51
CA MET A 219 7.63 -3.86 -7.85
C MET A 219 7.82 -2.40 -8.28
N MET A 220 6.81 -1.77 -8.89
CA MET A 220 6.86 -0.35 -9.24
C MET A 220 6.94 0.58 -8.02
N LEU A 221 6.70 0.07 -6.81
CA LEU A 221 6.91 0.83 -5.58
C LEU A 221 8.33 1.40 -5.50
N VAL A 222 9.32 0.62 -5.92
CA VAL A 222 10.74 1.02 -5.80
C VAL A 222 11.08 2.22 -6.66
N PRO A 223 10.88 2.22 -7.99
CA PRO A 223 11.16 3.39 -8.82
C PRO A 223 10.35 4.61 -8.37
N VAL A 224 9.09 4.42 -7.94
CA VAL A 224 8.28 5.52 -7.41
C VAL A 224 8.88 6.10 -6.13
N LEU A 225 9.33 5.27 -5.18
CA LEU A 225 9.99 5.74 -3.96
C LEU A 225 11.29 6.48 -4.25
N LEU A 226 12.07 6.05 -5.23
CA LEU A 226 13.29 6.73 -5.65
C LEU A 226 12.98 8.12 -6.24
N VAL A 227 11.96 8.23 -7.10
CA VAL A 227 11.50 9.50 -7.65
C VAL A 227 10.98 10.43 -6.55
N ILE A 228 10.20 9.92 -5.60
CA ILE A 228 9.71 10.72 -4.47
C ILE A 228 10.88 11.20 -3.59
N ALA A 229 11.81 10.32 -3.25
CA ALA A 229 12.98 10.68 -2.46
C ALA A 229 13.82 11.77 -3.16
N TRP A 230 14.01 11.66 -4.47
CA TRP A 230 14.71 12.66 -5.27
C TRP A 230 13.98 14.00 -5.31
N THR A 231 12.65 14.00 -5.51
CA THR A 231 11.85 15.25 -5.54
C THR A 231 11.85 15.94 -4.18
N VAL A 232 11.74 15.18 -3.08
CA VAL A 232 11.82 15.73 -1.72
C VAL A 232 13.21 16.34 -1.46
N ALA A 233 14.28 15.64 -1.83
CA ALA A 233 15.64 16.16 -1.68
C ALA A 233 15.86 17.46 -2.50
N ARG A 234 15.31 17.52 -3.72
CA ARG A 234 15.36 18.73 -4.56
C ARG A 234 14.59 19.91 -3.98
N ASP A 235 13.40 19.65 -3.40
CA ASP A 235 12.59 20.70 -2.76
C ASP A 235 13.31 21.29 -1.51
N VAL A 236 13.98 20.44 -0.72
CA VAL A 236 14.82 20.87 0.40
C VAL A 236 15.98 21.70 -0.08
N ALA A 237 16.71 21.23 -1.10
CA ALA A 237 17.84 21.97 -1.69
C ALA A 237 17.46 23.37 -2.16
N LYS A 238 16.30 23.51 -2.80
CA LYS A 238 15.83 24.81 -3.26
C LYS A 238 15.52 25.78 -2.11
N ARG A 239 14.99 25.28 -0.99
CA ARG A 239 14.72 26.11 0.19
C ARG A 239 16.00 26.59 0.85
N ASP A 240 16.97 25.69 1.03
CA ASP A 240 18.27 26.02 1.62
C ASP A 240 19.04 27.05 0.77
N CYS A 241 18.95 27.00 -0.56
CA CYS A 241 19.52 28.01 -1.47
C CYS A 241 18.84 29.38 -1.36
N LEU A 242 17.54 29.45 -0.97
CA LEU A 242 16.82 30.72 -0.84
C LEU A 242 17.04 31.39 0.53
N GLU A 243 17.39 30.63 1.56
CA GLU A 243 17.57 31.13 2.93
C GLU A 243 19.04 31.51 3.26
N ASN A 244 19.99 31.44 2.31
CA ASN A 244 21.41 31.81 2.48
C ASN A 244 22.08 31.20 3.73
N THR A 245 21.62 30.06 4.21
CA THR A 245 22.20 29.34 5.35
C THR A 245 23.21 28.33 4.84
N ASP A 246 24.45 28.46 5.36
CA ASP A 246 25.65 27.74 4.94
C ASP A 246 25.52 26.21 4.70
N THR A 247 25.98 25.82 3.54
CA THR A 247 26.87 24.69 3.21
C THR A 247 26.59 23.32 3.85
N ASN A 248 25.40 22.79 3.79
CA ASN A 248 25.24 21.33 3.77
C ASN A 248 24.40 20.94 2.56
N LYS A 249 25.11 20.54 1.47
CA LYS A 249 24.46 19.95 0.29
C LYS A 249 23.41 18.94 0.79
N PRO A 250 22.14 19.06 0.40
CA PRO A 250 21.11 18.13 0.84
C PRO A 250 21.54 16.73 0.41
N LYS A 251 21.91 15.91 1.38
CA LYS A 251 22.21 14.50 1.14
C LYS A 251 20.89 13.88 0.68
N ILE A 252 20.83 13.48 -0.60
CA ILE A 252 19.74 12.65 -1.13
C ILE A 252 19.69 11.42 -0.22
N SER A 253 18.75 11.41 0.70
CA SER A 253 18.54 10.27 1.59
C SER A 253 17.74 9.22 0.82
N ILE A 254 18.42 8.46 -0.01
CA ILE A 254 17.81 7.28 -0.64
C ILE A 254 17.34 6.37 0.50
N PRO A 255 16.07 6.00 0.55
CA PRO A 255 15.56 5.14 1.60
C PRO A 255 16.22 3.76 1.48
N ARG A 256 17.17 3.47 2.39
CA ARG A 256 17.95 2.22 2.39
C ARG A 256 17.06 0.97 2.33
N PHE A 257 15.87 1.03 2.94
CA PHE A 257 14.93 -0.08 2.90
C PHE A 257 14.42 -0.40 1.49
N ALA A 258 14.30 0.62 0.59
CA ALA A 258 13.87 0.39 -0.79
C ALA A 258 14.97 -0.32 -1.61
N ILE A 259 16.24 0.03 -1.37
CA ILE A 259 17.38 -0.68 -2.00
C ILE A 259 17.43 -2.13 -1.50
N LEU A 260 17.33 -2.32 -0.17
CA LEU A 260 17.35 -3.65 0.42
C LEU A 260 16.17 -4.51 -0.06
N PHE A 261 15.00 -3.92 -0.26
CA PHE A 261 13.84 -4.60 -0.86
C PHE A 261 14.17 -5.15 -2.26
N LEU A 262 14.81 -4.34 -3.14
CA LEU A 262 15.27 -4.80 -4.46
C LEU A 262 16.32 -5.93 -4.37
N VAL A 263 17.26 -5.78 -3.45
CA VAL A 263 18.28 -6.83 -3.22
C VAL A 263 17.62 -8.13 -2.79
N VAL A 264 16.60 -8.07 -1.94
CA VAL A 264 15.85 -9.26 -1.49
C VAL A 264 15.08 -9.89 -2.65
N ILE A 265 14.42 -9.10 -3.52
CA ILE A 265 13.78 -9.62 -4.73
C ILE A 265 14.81 -10.33 -5.63
N GLY A 266 15.97 -9.69 -5.87
CA GLY A 266 17.05 -10.29 -6.65
C GLY A 266 17.55 -11.59 -6.04
N PHE A 267 17.75 -11.63 -4.73
CA PHE A 267 18.17 -12.83 -4.02
C PHE A 267 17.12 -13.95 -4.11
N ASN A 268 15.84 -13.62 -3.90
CA ASN A 268 14.74 -14.58 -4.01
C ASN A 268 14.62 -15.16 -5.45
N SER A 269 14.88 -14.31 -6.46
CA SER A 269 14.85 -14.70 -7.87
C SER A 269 15.94 -15.72 -8.26
N LEU A 270 17.00 -15.84 -7.45
CA LEU A 270 18.05 -16.87 -7.65
C LEU A 270 17.60 -18.27 -7.23
N GLY A 271 16.47 -18.41 -6.53
CA GLY A 271 15.94 -19.71 -6.11
C GLY A 271 16.82 -20.49 -5.14
N LEU A 272 17.68 -19.79 -4.38
CA LEU A 272 18.67 -20.41 -3.49
C LEU A 272 18.05 -20.96 -2.20
N LEU A 273 16.87 -20.47 -1.80
CA LEU A 273 16.20 -20.89 -0.58
C LEU A 273 15.11 -21.93 -0.92
N PRO A 274 14.94 -22.97 -0.08
CA PRO A 274 13.78 -23.85 -0.15
C PRO A 274 12.47 -23.07 0.02
N GLU A 275 11.42 -23.44 -0.69
CA GLU A 275 10.09 -22.80 -0.62
C GLU A 275 9.57 -22.71 0.82
N SER A 276 9.79 -23.75 1.62
CA SER A 276 9.37 -23.77 3.05
C SER A 276 10.00 -22.65 3.87
N ILE A 277 11.23 -22.25 3.59
CA ILE A 277 11.90 -21.15 4.26
C ILE A 277 11.32 -19.81 3.78
N VAL A 278 11.07 -19.68 2.49
CA VAL A 278 10.46 -18.49 1.89
C VAL A 278 9.05 -18.27 2.47
N ASP A 279 8.24 -19.32 2.59
CA ASP A 279 6.91 -19.28 3.18
C ASP A 279 6.96 -18.84 4.65
N TRP A 280 7.91 -19.36 5.42
CA TRP A 280 8.09 -18.95 6.80
C TRP A 280 8.49 -17.46 6.91
N ILE A 281 9.38 -16.99 6.05
CA ILE A 281 9.76 -15.57 5.97
C ILE A 281 8.55 -14.72 5.60
N ASN A 282 7.71 -15.15 4.67
CA ASN A 282 6.50 -14.44 4.22
C ASN A 282 5.43 -14.36 5.32
N GLN A 283 5.32 -15.39 6.17
CA GLN A 283 4.45 -15.36 7.35
C GLN A 283 4.98 -14.37 8.40
N LEU A 284 6.29 -14.41 8.68
CA LEU A 284 6.95 -13.47 9.57
C LEU A 284 6.79 -12.02 9.07
N ASP A 285 7.00 -11.79 7.78
CA ASP A 285 6.79 -10.50 7.14
C ASP A 285 5.38 -9.96 7.36
N THR A 286 4.38 -10.80 7.09
CA THR A 286 2.97 -10.42 7.29
C THR A 286 2.69 -10.07 8.75
N PHE A 287 3.30 -10.79 9.71
CA PHE A 287 3.20 -10.48 11.13
C PHE A 287 3.85 -9.13 11.49
N LEU A 288 5.06 -8.86 11.01
CA LEU A 288 5.76 -7.60 11.24
C LEU A 288 5.03 -6.40 10.65
N LEU A 289 4.48 -6.54 9.44
CA LEU A 289 3.66 -5.50 8.82
C LEU A 289 2.35 -5.28 9.59
N THR A 290 1.72 -6.33 10.11
CA THR A 290 0.53 -6.22 10.97
C THR A 290 0.86 -5.49 12.27
N MET A 291 2.02 -5.78 12.90
CA MET A 291 2.51 -5.01 14.05
C MET A 291 2.68 -3.52 13.71
N ALA A 292 3.30 -3.22 12.57
CA ALA A 292 3.50 -1.85 12.13
C ALA A 292 2.19 -1.11 11.93
N MET A 293 1.19 -1.77 11.32
CA MET A 293 -0.16 -1.24 11.12
C MET A 293 -0.90 -1.01 12.43
N ALA A 294 -0.83 -1.95 13.38
CA ALA A 294 -1.41 -1.80 14.71
C ALA A 294 -0.77 -0.63 15.47
N ALA A 295 0.57 -0.47 15.38
CA ALA A 295 1.28 0.64 15.97
C ALA A 295 0.87 1.99 15.35
N LEU A 296 0.72 2.05 14.02
CA LEU A 296 0.25 3.24 13.30
C LEU A 296 -1.17 3.62 13.74
N GLY A 297 -2.06 2.62 13.85
CA GLY A 297 -3.41 2.81 14.39
C GLY A 297 -3.37 3.37 15.82
N ALA A 298 -2.50 2.84 16.68
CA ALA A 298 -2.33 3.30 18.07
C ALA A 298 -1.77 4.74 18.19
N GLU A 299 -1.12 5.26 17.15
CA GLU A 299 -0.70 6.68 17.06
C GLU A 299 -1.79 7.60 16.50
N THR A 300 -2.94 7.05 16.09
CA THR A 300 -4.03 7.77 15.41
C THR A 300 -5.24 7.93 16.32
N SER A 301 -5.65 9.18 16.61
CA SER A 301 -6.89 9.51 17.33
C SER A 301 -7.99 9.93 16.35
N PHE A 302 -9.26 9.64 16.69
CA PHE A 302 -10.42 10.06 15.90
C PHE A 302 -10.52 11.56 15.69
N ASP A 303 -10.10 12.37 16.67
CA ASP A 303 -10.09 13.81 16.54
C ASP A 303 -9.14 14.32 15.45
N LYS A 304 -7.99 13.64 15.31
CA LYS A 304 -7.02 13.94 14.24
C LYS A 304 -7.55 13.47 12.89
N PHE A 305 -8.29 12.37 12.88
CA PHE A 305 -8.96 11.83 11.70
C PHE A 305 -10.07 12.77 11.21
N LYS A 306 -10.94 13.25 12.13
CA LYS A 306 -11.97 14.24 11.83
C LYS A 306 -11.39 15.54 11.28
N LYS A 307 -10.22 16.00 11.78
CA LYS A 307 -9.52 17.20 11.28
C LYS A 307 -9.08 17.09 9.82
N ALA A 308 -8.86 15.89 9.30
CA ALA A 308 -8.55 15.68 7.87
C ALA A 308 -9.77 15.94 6.97
N GLY A 309 -10.98 15.82 7.50
CA GLY A 309 -12.24 16.12 6.81
C GLY A 309 -12.59 15.10 5.71
N ILE A 310 -13.60 15.44 4.91
CA ILE A 310 -14.12 14.58 3.82
C ILE A 310 -13.26 14.62 2.55
N LYS A 311 -12.43 15.64 2.36
CA LYS A 311 -11.68 15.88 1.13
C LYS A 311 -10.75 14.74 0.71
N PRO A 312 -9.99 14.06 1.61
CA PRO A 312 -9.19 12.90 1.25
C PRO A 312 -10.01 11.75 0.68
N PHE A 313 -11.24 11.55 1.20
CA PHE A 313 -12.15 10.52 0.69
C PHE A 313 -12.69 10.89 -0.69
N LEU A 314 -12.99 12.17 -0.91
CA LEU A 314 -13.38 12.67 -2.25
C LEU A 314 -12.23 12.49 -3.26
N LEU A 315 -11.00 12.80 -2.88
CA LEU A 315 -9.83 12.51 -3.71
C LEU A 315 -9.75 11.04 -4.07
N ALA A 316 -9.84 10.16 -3.06
CA ALA A 316 -9.79 8.72 -3.29
C ALA A 316 -10.95 8.22 -4.17
N ALA A 317 -12.16 8.78 -4.02
CA ALA A 317 -13.30 8.46 -4.89
C ALA A 317 -13.03 8.84 -6.36
N ILE A 318 -12.46 10.01 -6.61
CA ILE A 318 -12.09 10.44 -7.96
C ILE A 318 -11.03 9.51 -8.55
N LEU A 319 -10.00 9.15 -7.76
CA LEU A 319 -8.98 8.19 -8.19
C LEU A 319 -9.58 6.80 -8.41
N TYR A 320 -10.55 6.40 -7.63
CA TYR A 320 -11.27 5.15 -7.81
C TYR A 320 -12.07 5.11 -9.12
N CYS A 321 -12.80 6.20 -9.44
CA CYS A 321 -13.48 6.33 -10.73
C CYS A 321 -12.49 6.29 -11.92
N TRP A 322 -11.31 6.92 -11.76
CA TRP A 322 -10.24 6.83 -12.73
C TRP A 322 -9.73 5.39 -12.91
N LEU A 323 -9.48 4.68 -11.82
CA LEU A 323 -9.00 3.29 -11.86
C LEU A 323 -10.01 2.37 -12.55
N ILE A 324 -11.31 2.53 -12.28
CA ILE A 324 -12.35 1.74 -12.97
C ILE A 324 -12.47 2.17 -14.42
N GLY A 325 -12.79 3.43 -14.68
CA GLY A 325 -13.09 3.91 -16.03
C GLY A 325 -11.85 3.96 -16.91
N GLY A 326 -10.78 4.59 -16.44
CA GLY A 326 -9.51 4.69 -17.17
C GLY A 326 -8.84 3.34 -17.36
N GLY A 327 -8.83 2.49 -16.32
CA GLY A 327 -8.31 1.13 -16.41
C GLY A 327 -9.09 0.26 -17.39
N TYR A 328 -10.42 0.31 -17.36
CA TYR A 328 -11.26 -0.40 -18.31
C TYR A 328 -11.01 0.06 -19.76
N CYS A 329 -10.95 1.36 -19.99
CA CYS A 329 -10.63 1.90 -21.32
C CYS A 329 -9.24 1.46 -21.80
N LEU A 330 -8.24 1.46 -20.93
CA LEU A 330 -6.88 1.02 -21.29
C LEU A 330 -6.85 -0.46 -21.67
N VAL A 331 -7.49 -1.33 -20.91
CA VAL A 331 -7.53 -2.77 -21.22
C VAL A 331 -8.28 -3.04 -22.49
N ASN A 332 -9.42 -2.40 -22.71
CA ASN A 332 -10.29 -2.69 -23.85
C ASN A 332 -9.76 -2.09 -25.18
N PHE A 333 -9.16 -0.91 -25.11
CA PHE A 333 -8.79 -0.17 -26.33
C PHE A 333 -7.28 -0.05 -26.59
N ALA A 334 -6.43 -0.08 -25.56
CA ALA A 334 -4.99 0.13 -25.75
C ALA A 334 -4.21 -1.18 -25.78
N ILE A 335 -4.54 -2.12 -24.91
CA ILE A 335 -3.82 -3.38 -24.77
C ILE A 335 -3.88 -4.27 -26.02
N PRO A 336 -5.01 -4.38 -26.76
CA PRO A 336 -5.06 -5.19 -27.99
C PRO A 336 -4.09 -4.72 -29.09
N TYR A 337 -3.53 -3.53 -28.98
CA TYR A 337 -2.57 -2.95 -29.94
C TYR A 337 -1.12 -2.96 -29.43
N LEU A 338 -0.86 -3.42 -28.22
CA LEU A 338 0.45 -3.55 -27.56
C LEU A 338 0.94 -4.99 -27.57
#